data_12a129c8a895f8da1f846379fef50b26
#
_entry.id   12a129c8a895f8da1f846379fef50b26
#
_cell.length_a   1.000
_cell.length_b   1.000
_cell.length_c   1.000
_cell.angle_alpha   90.00
_cell.angle_beta   90.00
_cell.angle_gamma   90.00
#
_symmetry.space_group_name_H-M   'P 1'
#
loop_
_entity.id
_entity.type
_entity.pdbx_description
1 polymer ?
#
loop_
_entity_poly.entity_id
_entity_poly.type
_entity_poly.pdbx_seq_one_letter_code
_entity_poly.pdbx_strand_id
1 'polypeptide(L)'
;MDTPFEVRWRLRDGDHIVGYERHMGGRVWSSPDGFWWRGNCLDYSDKDRCFGVKDVNNEWLFQRDVVTWHPESGQWLLECELGTWTLSQGETKIQAPEASRLLRRVGFAFRD
;
A
#
# COMPACT_ATOMS: atom_id res chain seq x y z
N MET A 1 -10.47 21.69 -13.75
CA MET A 1 -11.19 21.33 -12.53
C MET A 1 -10.48 20.19 -11.82
N ASP A 2 -10.20 20.41 -10.59
CA ASP A 2 -9.42 19.44 -9.84
C ASP A 2 -10.30 18.38 -9.24
N THR A 3 -10.00 17.14 -9.58
CA THR A 3 -10.58 16.00 -8.89
C THR A 3 -10.06 16.02 -7.46
N PRO A 4 -10.90 15.78 -6.44
CA PRO A 4 -10.39 15.67 -5.07
C PRO A 4 -9.33 14.60 -5.01
N PHE A 5 -8.16 14.98 -4.55
CA PHE A 5 -7.05 14.06 -4.45
C PHE A 5 -7.27 13.17 -3.23
N GLU A 6 -7.37 11.87 -3.45
CA GLU A 6 -7.52 10.89 -2.39
C GLU A 6 -6.19 10.19 -2.14
N VAL A 7 -5.75 10.19 -0.88
CA VAL A 7 -4.57 9.45 -0.47
C VAL A 7 -5.01 8.43 0.58
N ARG A 8 -4.61 7.18 0.39
CA ARG A 8 -4.92 6.10 1.30
C ARG A 8 -3.65 5.63 2.00
N TRP A 9 -3.84 5.19 3.24
CA TRP A 9 -2.76 4.67 4.08
C TRP A 9 -3.23 3.40 4.75
N ARG A 10 -2.31 2.46 4.92
CA ARG A 10 -2.52 1.29 5.78
C ARG A 10 -1.88 1.60 7.12
N LEU A 11 -2.62 1.41 8.19
CA LEU A 11 -2.17 1.72 9.54
C LEU A 11 -1.72 0.43 10.24
N ARG A 12 -0.55 0.49 10.88
CA ARG A 12 0.04 -0.66 11.58
C ARG A 12 0.43 -0.30 13.00
N ASP A 13 0.38 -1.28 13.87
CA ASP A 13 1.05 -1.25 15.16
C ASP A 13 2.11 -2.35 15.14
N GLY A 14 3.35 -1.96 14.82
CA GLY A 14 4.42 -2.91 14.55
C GLY A 14 4.12 -3.73 13.28
N ASP A 15 3.97 -5.04 13.45
CA ASP A 15 3.66 -5.95 12.34
C ASP A 15 2.16 -6.25 12.21
N HIS A 16 1.34 -5.62 13.02
CA HIS A 16 -0.10 -5.85 13.03
C HIS A 16 -0.84 -4.72 12.30
N ILE A 17 -1.66 -5.09 11.30
CA ILE A 17 -2.50 -4.12 10.60
C ILE A 17 -3.71 -3.81 11.46
N VAL A 18 -3.87 -2.53 11.86
CA VAL A 18 -4.98 -2.10 12.70
C VAL A 18 -6.09 -1.44 11.90
N GLY A 19 -5.83 -1.03 10.69
CA GLY A 19 -6.86 -0.42 9.85
C GLY A 19 -6.26 0.40 8.72
N TYR A 20 -7.08 1.34 8.24
CA TYR A 20 -6.77 2.16 7.09
C TYR A 20 -7.18 3.60 7.34
N GLU A 21 -6.55 4.52 6.62
CA GLU A 21 -6.84 5.94 6.70
C GLU A 21 -7.00 6.47 5.28
N ARG A 22 -7.92 7.38 5.11
CA ARG A 22 -8.25 7.96 3.81
C ARG A 22 -8.31 9.47 3.97
N HIS A 23 -7.50 10.17 3.19
CA HIS A 23 -7.47 11.63 3.16
C HIS A 23 -8.08 12.10 1.86
N MET A 24 -9.12 12.91 1.95
CA MET A 24 -9.78 13.43 0.76
C MET A 24 -10.45 14.77 1.10
N GLY A 25 -10.16 15.80 0.31
CA GLY A 25 -10.79 17.10 0.47
C GLY A 25 -10.58 17.75 1.83
N GLY A 26 -9.41 17.57 2.43
CA GLY A 26 -9.08 18.13 3.74
C GLY A 26 -9.67 17.37 4.91
N ARG A 27 -10.33 16.25 4.66
CA ARG A 27 -10.90 15.38 5.69
C ARG A 27 -10.13 14.10 5.81
N VAL A 28 -10.09 13.56 7.03
CA VAL A 28 -9.44 12.29 7.34
C VAL A 28 -10.50 11.32 7.83
N TRP A 29 -10.54 10.16 7.20
CA TRP A 29 -11.44 9.08 7.56
C TRP A 29 -10.62 7.87 7.93
N SER A 30 -11.02 7.12 8.93
CA SER A 30 -10.36 5.88 9.30
C SER A 30 -11.34 4.72 9.28
N SER A 31 -10.79 3.51 9.07
CA SER A 31 -11.58 2.29 8.98
C SER A 31 -10.76 1.11 9.46
N PRO A 32 -11.28 0.28 10.39
CA PRO A 32 -10.55 -0.92 10.81
C PRO A 32 -10.52 -2.03 9.73
N ASP A 33 -11.47 -2.00 8.78
CA ASP A 33 -11.60 -3.06 7.78
C ASP A 33 -11.51 -2.58 6.32
N GLY A 34 -11.48 -1.25 6.09
CA GLY A 34 -11.43 -0.68 4.75
C GLY A 34 -12.82 -0.53 4.10
N PHE A 35 -13.89 -0.90 4.78
CA PHE A 35 -15.25 -0.83 4.22
C PHE A 35 -16.08 0.28 4.82
N TRP A 36 -15.98 0.48 6.14
CA TRP A 36 -16.71 1.53 6.82
C TRP A 36 -15.76 2.64 7.23
N TRP A 37 -15.96 3.83 6.66
CA TRP A 37 -15.12 4.99 6.90
C TRP A 37 -15.76 5.91 7.91
N ARG A 38 -15.02 6.26 8.95
CA ARG A 38 -15.49 7.06 10.08
C ARG A 38 -14.51 8.19 10.36
N GLY A 39 -14.99 9.24 11.02
CA GLY A 39 -14.15 10.36 11.44
C GLY A 39 -13.29 10.07 12.66
N ASN A 40 -13.37 8.88 13.26
CA ASN A 40 -12.60 8.52 14.44
C ASN A 40 -11.18 8.09 14.06
N CYS A 41 -10.21 8.52 14.84
CA CYS A 41 -8.83 8.11 14.64
C CYS A 41 -8.57 6.73 15.25
N LEU A 42 -7.75 5.94 14.57
CA LEU A 42 -7.25 4.68 15.08
C LEU A 42 -5.84 4.90 15.62
N ASP A 43 -5.49 4.18 16.69
CA ASP A 43 -4.12 4.21 17.23
C ASP A 43 -3.21 3.34 16.38
N TYR A 44 -2.07 3.88 15.97
CA TYR A 44 -1.09 3.16 15.17
C TYR A 44 0.32 3.69 15.45
N SER A 45 1.33 2.88 15.17
CA SER A 45 2.73 3.29 15.28
C SER A 45 3.32 3.71 13.94
N ASP A 46 2.88 3.08 12.86
CA ASP A 46 3.42 3.28 11.50
C ASP A 46 2.31 3.27 10.48
N LYS A 47 2.56 3.92 9.35
CA LYS A 47 1.62 3.86 8.24
C LYS A 47 2.34 3.68 6.92
N ASP A 48 1.71 2.96 6.02
CA ASP A 48 2.22 2.66 4.69
C ASP A 48 1.35 3.35 3.65
N ARG A 49 2.00 4.02 2.69
CA ARG A 49 1.27 4.74 1.65
C ARG A 49 0.70 3.76 0.63
N CYS A 50 -0.53 4.02 0.18
CA CYS A 50 -1.15 3.25 -0.90
C CYS A 50 -0.48 3.59 -2.22
N PHE A 51 -0.16 2.56 -3.00
CA PHE A 51 0.44 2.71 -4.33
C PHE A 51 -0.57 3.31 -5.34
N GLY A 52 -1.86 3.17 -5.07
CA GLY A 52 -2.90 3.64 -5.97
C GLY A 52 -3.23 2.65 -7.07
N VAL A 53 -2.68 1.44 -6.99
CA VAL A 53 -2.89 0.36 -7.94
C VAL A 53 -3.33 -0.88 -7.17
N LYS A 54 -4.30 -1.60 -7.72
CA LYS A 54 -4.75 -2.86 -7.13
C LYS A 54 -3.98 -4.03 -7.72
N ASP A 55 -3.84 -5.09 -6.95
CA ASP A 55 -3.20 -6.32 -7.41
C ASP A 55 -4.17 -7.20 -8.20
N VAL A 56 -3.70 -8.39 -8.61
CA VAL A 56 -4.51 -9.33 -9.40
C VAL A 56 -5.74 -9.82 -8.64
N ASN A 57 -5.73 -9.73 -7.31
CA ASN A 57 -6.85 -10.13 -6.45
C ASN A 57 -7.78 -8.96 -6.10
N ASN A 58 -7.63 -7.82 -6.79
CA ASN A 58 -8.44 -6.63 -6.58
C ASN A 58 -8.24 -6.00 -5.20
N GLU A 59 -7.05 -6.15 -4.63
CA GLU A 59 -6.67 -5.55 -3.35
C GLU A 59 -5.70 -4.41 -3.57
N TRP A 60 -5.85 -3.33 -2.79
CA TRP A 60 -4.93 -2.20 -2.86
C TRP A 60 -3.53 -2.62 -2.41
N LEU A 61 -2.53 -2.19 -3.17
CA LEU A 61 -1.13 -2.38 -2.82
C LEU A 61 -0.63 -1.17 -2.03
N PHE A 62 0.25 -1.44 -1.06
CA PHE A 62 0.81 -0.42 -0.20
C PHE A 62 2.32 -0.57 -0.13
N GLN A 63 2.98 0.51 0.24
CA GLN A 63 4.39 0.49 0.61
C GLN A 63 4.66 -0.66 1.59
N ARG A 64 5.76 -1.37 1.42
CA ARG A 64 6.17 -2.54 2.22
C ARG A 64 5.41 -3.83 1.92
N ASP A 65 4.63 -3.85 0.85
CA ASP A 65 4.08 -5.11 0.36
C ASP A 65 5.17 -5.87 -0.40
N VAL A 66 5.15 -7.19 -0.26
CA VAL A 66 5.99 -8.09 -1.04
C VAL A 66 5.14 -8.64 -2.17
N VAL A 67 5.61 -8.49 -3.40
CA VAL A 67 4.82 -8.79 -4.59
C VAL A 67 5.59 -9.68 -5.56
N THR A 68 4.84 -10.30 -6.46
CA THR A 68 5.39 -11.04 -7.60
C THR A 68 4.49 -10.82 -8.80
N TRP A 69 4.99 -11.04 -10.02
CA TRP A 69 4.14 -10.96 -11.22
C TRP A 69 4.13 -12.23 -12.04
N HIS A 70 5.02 -13.17 -11.77
CA HIS A 70 4.94 -14.56 -12.24
C HIS A 70 5.89 -15.41 -11.41
N PRO A 71 5.73 -16.75 -11.44
CA PRO A 71 6.53 -17.62 -10.56
C PRO A 71 8.04 -17.45 -10.67
N GLU A 72 8.53 -17.11 -11.86
CA GLU A 72 9.97 -16.97 -12.08
C GLU A 72 10.52 -15.59 -11.71
N SER A 73 9.67 -14.61 -11.45
CA SER A 73 10.14 -13.28 -11.08
C SER A 73 10.68 -13.22 -9.65
N GLY A 74 10.26 -14.17 -8.80
CA GLY A 74 10.59 -14.13 -7.38
C GLY A 74 9.79 -13.07 -6.63
N GLN A 75 10.23 -12.79 -5.41
CA GLN A 75 9.55 -11.82 -4.54
C GLN A 75 10.27 -10.49 -4.57
N TRP A 76 9.50 -9.41 -4.67
CA TRP A 76 10.02 -8.05 -4.75
C TRP A 76 9.35 -7.19 -3.69
N LEU A 77 10.10 -6.28 -3.11
CA LEU A 77 9.60 -5.33 -2.12
C LEU A 77 9.12 -4.06 -2.82
N LEU A 78 7.87 -3.68 -2.57
CA LEU A 78 7.29 -2.44 -3.08
C LEU A 78 7.61 -1.31 -2.12
N GLU A 79 8.28 -0.27 -2.60
CA GLU A 79 8.70 0.87 -1.81
C GLU A 79 8.37 2.17 -2.49
N CYS A 80 8.21 3.22 -1.67
CA CYS A 80 8.04 4.58 -2.14
C CYS A 80 9.15 5.44 -1.55
N GLU A 81 9.98 6.00 -2.40
CA GLU A 81 11.07 6.92 -2.00
C GLU A 81 10.89 8.24 -2.72
N LEU A 82 10.68 9.31 -1.97
CA LEU A 82 10.52 10.65 -2.51
C LEU A 82 9.47 10.74 -3.64
N GLY A 83 8.36 10.03 -3.44
CA GLY A 83 7.28 10.01 -4.43
C GLY A 83 7.47 9.05 -5.59
N THR A 84 8.60 8.35 -5.66
CA THR A 84 8.86 7.37 -6.71
C THR A 84 8.65 5.96 -6.17
N TRP A 85 7.86 5.18 -6.90
CA TRP A 85 7.58 3.79 -6.53
C TRP A 85 8.54 2.84 -7.22
N THR A 86 9.15 1.96 -6.42
CA THR A 86 10.16 1.03 -6.90
C THR A 86 9.87 -0.38 -6.39
N LEU A 87 10.38 -1.36 -7.14
CA LEU A 87 10.42 -2.76 -6.73
C LEU A 87 11.88 -3.14 -6.53
N SER A 88 12.20 -3.72 -5.38
CA SER A 88 13.57 -4.13 -5.07
C SER A 88 13.64 -5.63 -4.76
N GLN A 89 14.73 -6.24 -5.20
CA GLN A 89 15.06 -7.64 -4.94
C GLN A 89 16.58 -7.72 -4.77
N GLY A 90 17.02 -7.90 -3.51
CA GLY A 90 18.44 -7.80 -3.21
C GLY A 90 18.97 -6.41 -3.57
N GLU A 91 19.99 -6.37 -4.42
CA GLU A 91 20.57 -5.10 -4.88
C GLU A 91 19.90 -4.56 -6.15
N THR A 92 18.99 -5.33 -6.75
CA THR A 92 18.30 -4.93 -7.97
C THR A 92 17.11 -4.05 -7.60
N LYS A 93 16.99 -2.92 -8.28
CA LYS A 93 15.87 -1.99 -8.08
C LYS A 93 15.36 -1.55 -9.45
N ILE A 94 14.05 -1.67 -9.65
CA ILE A 94 13.39 -1.26 -10.88
C ILE A 94 12.21 -0.36 -10.55
N GLN A 95 11.75 0.40 -11.52
CA GLN A 95 10.55 1.22 -11.35
C GLN A 95 9.32 0.32 -11.27
N ALA A 96 8.45 0.57 -10.30
CA ALA A 96 7.23 -0.22 -10.14
C ALA A 96 6.25 0.12 -11.27
N PRO A 97 5.64 -0.89 -11.91
CA PRO A 97 4.65 -0.65 -12.94
C PRO A 97 3.37 -0.09 -12.34
N GLU A 98 2.86 0.99 -12.90
CA GLU A 98 1.61 1.61 -12.45
C GLU A 98 0.39 1.02 -13.15
N ALA A 99 0.58 -0.01 -13.95
CA ALA A 99 -0.51 -0.69 -14.62
C ALA A 99 -1.29 -1.55 -13.62
N SER A 100 -2.59 -1.44 -13.69
CA SER A 100 -3.49 -2.14 -12.79
C SER A 100 -3.38 -3.67 -12.95
N ARG A 101 -3.36 -4.37 -11.82
CA ARG A 101 -3.51 -5.83 -11.74
C ARG A 101 -2.39 -6.64 -12.38
N LEU A 102 -1.17 -6.09 -12.45
CA LEU A 102 0.00 -6.85 -12.88
C LEU A 102 0.67 -7.59 -11.75
N LEU A 103 0.60 -7.04 -10.55
CA LEU A 103 1.30 -7.57 -9.40
C LEU A 103 0.36 -8.38 -8.52
N ARG A 104 0.92 -9.37 -7.81
CA ARG A 104 0.20 -10.12 -6.77
C ARG A 104 0.94 -9.93 -5.46
N ARG A 105 0.23 -9.50 -4.41
CA ARG A 105 0.81 -9.44 -3.08
C ARG A 105 0.95 -10.84 -2.51
N VAL A 106 2.14 -11.20 -2.07
CA VAL A 106 2.45 -12.51 -1.49
C VAL A 106 2.90 -12.41 -0.04
N GLY A 107 3.08 -11.21 0.47
CA GLY A 107 3.47 -11.01 1.87
C GLY A 107 3.64 -9.55 2.21
N PHE A 108 4.16 -9.32 3.41
CA PHE A 108 4.43 -7.99 3.94
C PHE A 108 5.85 -7.96 4.48
N ALA A 109 6.59 -6.90 4.16
CA ALA A 109 7.98 -6.77 4.60
C ALA A 109 8.11 -6.57 6.12
N PHE A 110 7.03 -6.12 6.79
CA PHE A 110 7.02 -5.93 8.24
C PHE A 110 6.61 -7.21 9.02
N ARG A 111 6.42 -8.31 8.31
CA ARG A 111 6.13 -9.62 8.91
C ARG A 111 7.15 -10.64 8.47
N ASP A 112 7.57 -11.45 9.41
CA ASP A 112 8.46 -12.57 9.13
C ASP A 112 7.70 -13.80 8.64
#